data_a6baf85d731223fa4b24a47f4491a6a2
#
_entry.id   a6baf85d731223fa4b24a47f4491a6a2
#
_cell.length_a   1.000
_cell.length_b   1.000
_cell.length_c   1.000
_cell.angle_alpha   90.00
_cell.angle_beta   90.00
_cell.angle_gamma   90.00
#
_symmetry.space_group_name_H-M   'P 1'
#
loop_
_entity.id
_entity.type
_entity.pdbx_description
1 polymer ?
#
loop_
_entity_poly.entity_id
_entity_poly.type
_entity_poly.pdbx_seq_one_letter_code
_entity_poly.pdbx_strand_id
1 'polypeptide(L)'
;MARPEAVPQSSHKGEHPWGQAQRAMAGRVLALVLGLLLAGVIAVAPAAAEFSGVDYTLTNQSEQDFHGQDLANTSFAGAVGRRANFAGANLHGAILTQGAFPEADFRGADLGDVLMDKVDFSGADFTGAVLRGVIASGSSFSGAIVTDADFTDALLDRVDQRALCREASGTNPVTGADTRLSLGCP
;
A
#
# COMPACT_ATOMS: atom_id res chain seq x y z
N MET A 1 63.09 -86.12 -7.19
CA MET A 1 62.46 -85.07 -8.00
C MET A 1 61.60 -84.31 -7.04
N ALA A 2 62.11 -83.21 -6.45
CA ALA A 2 61.38 -82.37 -5.54
C ALA A 2 61.30 -80.98 -6.19
N ARG A 3 60.07 -80.41 -6.29
CA ARG A 3 59.83 -79.04 -6.73
C ARG A 3 60.15 -78.08 -5.61
N PRO A 4 60.75 -76.95 -5.90
CA PRO A 4 60.91 -75.88 -4.88
C PRO A 4 59.60 -75.10 -4.72
N GLU A 5 59.21 -74.82 -3.46
CA GLU A 5 58.12 -73.96 -3.03
C GLU A 5 58.43 -72.47 -3.28
N ALA A 6 57.44 -71.80 -3.76
CA ALA A 6 57.50 -70.35 -3.99
C ALA A 6 57.27 -69.59 -2.69
N VAL A 7 58.14 -68.64 -2.38
CA VAL A 7 58.07 -67.72 -1.24
C VAL A 7 57.11 -66.58 -1.59
N PRO A 8 56.12 -66.21 -0.73
CA PRO A 8 55.26 -65.05 -0.96
C PRO A 8 56.00 -63.80 -0.64
N GLN A 9 56.02 -62.83 -1.58
CA GLN A 9 56.51 -61.51 -1.38
C GLN A 9 55.43 -60.66 -0.74
N SER A 10 55.62 -60.26 0.51
CA SER A 10 54.78 -59.23 1.19
C SER A 10 55.21 -57.83 0.74
N SER A 11 54.44 -57.20 -0.11
CA SER A 11 54.59 -55.77 -0.39
C SER A 11 53.84 -54.93 0.67
N HIS A 12 54.53 -54.56 1.71
CA HIS A 12 54.10 -53.51 2.61
C HIS A 12 54.22 -52.14 1.90
N LYS A 13 53.16 -51.68 1.29
CA LYS A 13 53.00 -50.24 0.99
C LYS A 13 52.65 -49.52 2.28
N GLY A 14 53.65 -48.88 2.87
CA GLY A 14 53.44 -48.00 4.02
C GLY A 14 52.66 -46.77 3.59
N GLU A 15 51.41 -46.75 3.91
CA GLU A 15 50.62 -45.52 3.85
C GLU A 15 50.91 -44.71 5.12
N HIS A 16 51.52 -43.55 4.95
CA HIS A 16 51.82 -42.63 6.05
C HIS A 16 50.51 -42.08 6.62
N PRO A 17 50.28 -42.19 7.93
CA PRO A 17 49.03 -41.78 8.55
C PRO A 17 48.73 -40.26 8.45
N TRP A 18 49.66 -39.46 8.02
CA TRP A 18 49.57 -38.00 7.88
C TRP A 18 48.76 -37.55 6.63
N GLY A 19 48.68 -38.36 5.61
CA GLY A 19 47.98 -38.02 4.36
C GLY A 19 46.44 -38.02 4.47
N GLN A 20 45.89 -38.85 5.37
CA GLN A 20 44.44 -38.95 5.55
C GLN A 20 43.89 -37.78 6.40
N ALA A 21 44.65 -37.32 7.36
CA ALA A 21 44.23 -36.16 8.21
C ALA A 21 44.17 -34.86 7.42
N GLN A 22 45.10 -34.64 6.48
CA GLN A 22 45.10 -33.41 5.67
C GLN A 22 43.93 -33.37 4.65
N ARG A 23 43.54 -34.53 4.07
CA ARG A 23 42.42 -34.63 3.14
C ARG A 23 41.08 -34.43 3.84
N ALA A 24 40.94 -34.88 5.09
CA ALA A 24 39.75 -34.69 5.89
C ALA A 24 39.55 -33.22 6.32
N MET A 25 40.64 -32.50 6.63
CA MET A 25 40.58 -31.10 6.98
C MET A 25 40.28 -30.18 5.78
N ALA A 26 40.88 -30.46 4.61
CA ALA A 26 40.63 -29.70 3.39
C ALA A 26 39.15 -29.81 2.91
N GLY A 27 38.54 -30.98 3.03
CA GLY A 27 37.14 -31.18 2.69
C GLY A 27 36.17 -30.47 3.65
N ARG A 28 36.51 -30.45 4.93
CA ARG A 28 35.67 -29.77 5.93
C ARG A 28 35.75 -28.24 5.84
N VAL A 29 36.92 -27.68 5.56
CA VAL A 29 37.09 -26.25 5.37
C VAL A 29 36.38 -25.78 4.09
N LEU A 30 36.49 -26.54 2.99
CA LEU A 30 35.83 -26.25 1.73
C LEU A 30 34.28 -26.30 1.88
N ALA A 31 33.76 -27.28 2.62
CA ALA A 31 32.31 -27.37 2.89
C ALA A 31 31.80 -26.22 3.75
N LEU A 32 32.59 -25.77 4.73
CA LEU A 32 32.22 -24.62 5.58
C LEU A 32 32.27 -23.30 4.79
N VAL A 33 33.26 -23.12 3.92
CA VAL A 33 33.37 -21.92 3.09
C VAL A 33 32.26 -21.87 2.03
N LEU A 34 31.92 -23.01 1.41
CA LEU A 34 30.82 -23.08 0.46
C LEU A 34 29.47 -22.90 1.15
N GLY A 35 29.29 -23.40 2.37
CA GLY A 35 28.09 -23.18 3.19
C GLY A 35 27.88 -21.72 3.60
N LEU A 36 28.97 -21.01 3.93
CA LEU A 36 28.94 -19.59 4.27
C LEU A 36 28.68 -18.71 3.04
N LEU A 37 29.14 -19.09 1.85
CA LEU A 37 28.87 -18.37 0.61
C LEU A 37 27.42 -18.57 0.11
N LEU A 38 26.79 -19.71 0.42
CA LEU A 38 25.39 -19.97 0.09
C LEU A 38 24.39 -19.32 1.08
N ALA A 39 24.81 -19.06 2.32
CA ALA A 39 23.98 -18.38 3.32
C ALA A 39 23.93 -16.85 3.15
N GLY A 40 24.73 -16.28 2.24
CA GLY A 40 24.84 -14.84 2.03
C GLY A 40 23.96 -14.27 0.92
N VAL A 41 23.17 -15.07 0.20
CA VAL A 41 22.12 -14.57 -0.67
C VAL A 41 20.89 -14.35 0.21
N ILE A 42 20.90 -13.27 1.00
CA ILE A 42 19.66 -12.65 1.44
C ILE A 42 19.00 -12.19 0.13
N ALA A 43 18.06 -12.98 -0.38
CA ALA A 43 17.12 -12.51 -1.37
C ALA A 43 16.36 -11.36 -0.67
N VAL A 44 16.82 -10.13 -0.90
CA VAL A 44 15.99 -8.96 -0.72
C VAL A 44 14.91 -9.15 -1.78
N ALA A 45 13.84 -9.86 -1.40
CA ALA A 45 12.60 -9.80 -2.15
C ALA A 45 12.31 -8.30 -2.30
N PRO A 46 12.08 -7.78 -3.52
CA PRO A 46 11.50 -6.46 -3.62
C PRO A 46 10.28 -6.52 -2.72
N ALA A 47 10.18 -5.58 -1.76
CA ALA A 47 8.92 -5.32 -1.11
C ALA A 47 7.99 -4.87 -2.26
N ALA A 48 7.36 -5.84 -2.92
CA ALA A 48 6.14 -5.58 -3.63
C ALA A 48 5.26 -5.00 -2.52
N ALA A 49 4.92 -3.71 -2.64
CA ALA A 49 3.82 -3.16 -1.89
C ALA A 49 2.65 -4.08 -2.25
N GLU A 50 2.38 -5.05 -1.39
CA GLU A 50 1.19 -5.86 -1.52
C GLU A 50 0.04 -4.89 -1.33
N PHE A 51 -0.62 -4.56 -2.43
CA PHE A 51 -1.91 -3.89 -2.42
C PHE A 51 -2.84 -4.89 -1.69
N SER A 52 -2.93 -4.78 -0.38
CA SER A 52 -3.71 -5.69 0.47
C SER A 52 -5.20 -5.31 0.48
N GLY A 53 -5.60 -4.36 -0.37
CA GLY A 53 -6.98 -3.88 -0.48
C GLY A 53 -7.78 -4.64 -1.53
N VAL A 54 -9.06 -4.75 -1.31
CA VAL A 54 -10.03 -5.17 -2.33
C VAL A 54 -9.99 -4.13 -3.46
N ASP A 55 -9.93 -4.57 -4.73
CA ASP A 55 -9.87 -3.67 -5.89
C ASP A 55 -11.28 -3.50 -6.49
N TYR A 56 -11.79 -2.27 -6.44
CA TYR A 56 -13.08 -1.88 -7.00
C TYR A 56 -12.94 -1.09 -8.32
N THR A 57 -11.76 -1.15 -8.97
CA THR A 57 -11.50 -0.44 -10.23
C THR A 57 -12.55 -0.80 -11.29
N LEU A 58 -13.14 0.24 -11.93
CA LEU A 58 -14.16 0.13 -12.98
C LEU A 58 -15.41 -0.66 -12.59
N THR A 59 -15.71 -0.80 -11.31
CA THR A 59 -16.89 -1.52 -10.82
C THR A 59 -18.06 -0.59 -10.51
N ASN A 60 -19.27 -1.16 -10.45
CA ASN A 60 -20.45 -0.43 -9.99
C ASN A 60 -20.70 -0.73 -8.50
N GLN A 61 -20.50 0.29 -7.68
CA GLN A 61 -20.67 0.28 -6.23
C GLN A 61 -21.84 1.19 -5.80
N SER A 62 -22.77 1.48 -6.71
CA SER A 62 -23.92 2.33 -6.38
C SER A 62 -24.74 1.72 -5.26
N GLU A 63 -25.11 2.56 -4.29
CA GLU A 63 -25.92 2.19 -3.11
C GLU A 63 -25.26 1.14 -2.19
N GLN A 64 -23.96 0.81 -2.39
CA GLN A 64 -23.24 -0.10 -1.51
C GLN A 64 -22.93 0.56 -0.16
N ASP A 65 -22.92 -0.26 0.88
CA ASP A 65 -22.63 0.16 2.25
C ASP A 65 -21.18 -0.18 2.64
N PHE A 66 -20.36 0.85 2.75
CA PHE A 66 -18.98 0.81 3.21
C PHE A 66 -18.81 1.51 4.58
N HIS A 67 -19.90 1.74 5.30
CA HIS A 67 -19.87 2.48 6.57
C HIS A 67 -18.83 1.91 7.54
N GLY A 68 -17.93 2.77 8.00
CA GLY A 68 -16.91 2.44 8.99
C GLY A 68 -15.88 1.39 8.56
N GLN A 69 -15.83 1.01 7.28
CA GLN A 69 -14.86 0.02 6.79
C GLN A 69 -13.46 0.61 6.66
N ASP A 70 -12.46 -0.24 6.82
CA ASP A 70 -11.07 0.09 6.50
C ASP A 70 -10.81 -0.19 5.01
N LEU A 71 -10.74 0.89 4.23
CA LEU A 71 -10.53 0.92 2.78
C LEU A 71 -9.23 1.67 2.45
N ALA A 72 -8.31 1.77 3.41
CA ALA A 72 -7.04 2.45 3.20
C ALA A 72 -6.29 1.84 2.01
N ASN A 73 -5.74 2.71 1.15
CA ASN A 73 -5.03 2.34 -0.07
C ASN A 73 -5.83 1.47 -1.06
N THR A 74 -7.15 1.43 -0.97
CA THR A 74 -8.03 0.69 -1.89
C THR A 74 -8.21 1.46 -3.20
N SER A 75 -8.31 0.74 -4.33
CA SER A 75 -8.61 1.36 -5.63
C SER A 75 -10.11 1.33 -5.92
N PHE A 76 -10.65 2.51 -6.21
CA PHE A 76 -11.96 2.77 -6.80
C PHE A 76 -11.81 3.53 -8.14
N ALA A 77 -10.67 3.41 -8.82
CA ALA A 77 -10.42 4.13 -10.06
C ALA A 77 -11.49 3.82 -11.12
N GLY A 78 -12.15 4.84 -11.65
CA GLY A 78 -13.23 4.69 -12.61
C GLY A 78 -14.48 3.98 -12.08
N ALA A 79 -14.59 3.79 -10.76
CA ALA A 79 -15.78 3.18 -10.17
C ALA A 79 -16.99 4.12 -10.20
N VAL A 80 -18.18 3.54 -10.19
CA VAL A 80 -19.45 4.27 -10.04
C VAL A 80 -20.03 3.94 -8.66
N GLY A 81 -20.10 4.93 -7.77
CA GLY A 81 -20.58 4.80 -6.40
C GLY A 81 -21.71 5.78 -6.08
N ARG A 82 -22.71 5.91 -6.99
CA ARG A 82 -23.84 6.77 -6.76
C ARG A 82 -24.57 6.38 -5.48
N ARG A 83 -24.75 7.35 -4.54
CA ARG A 83 -25.38 7.13 -3.23
C ARG A 83 -24.74 6.01 -2.40
N ALA A 84 -23.48 5.66 -2.67
CA ALA A 84 -22.74 4.75 -1.81
C ALA A 84 -22.51 5.37 -0.43
N ASN A 85 -22.53 4.56 0.62
CA ASN A 85 -22.34 4.99 1.99
C ASN A 85 -20.90 4.70 2.44
N PHE A 86 -20.07 5.74 2.52
CA PHE A 86 -18.71 5.71 3.07
C PHE A 86 -18.62 6.42 4.43
N ALA A 87 -19.74 6.66 5.11
CA ALA A 87 -19.73 7.39 6.37
C ALA A 87 -18.79 6.72 7.39
N GLY A 88 -17.85 7.50 7.94
CA GLY A 88 -16.86 7.02 8.89
C GLY A 88 -15.86 6.00 8.36
N ALA A 89 -15.82 5.73 7.05
CA ALA A 89 -14.84 4.81 6.45
C ALA A 89 -13.42 5.42 6.48
N ASN A 90 -12.42 4.56 6.61
CA ASN A 90 -11.01 4.92 6.40
C ASN A 90 -10.65 4.70 4.92
N LEU A 91 -10.53 5.79 4.17
CA LEU A 91 -10.14 5.81 2.75
C LEU A 91 -8.73 6.38 2.56
N HIS A 92 -7.93 6.52 3.63
CA HIS A 92 -6.60 7.13 3.57
C HIS A 92 -5.74 6.53 2.45
N GLY A 93 -5.19 7.39 1.57
CA GLY A 93 -4.36 6.98 0.44
C GLY A 93 -5.09 6.20 -0.66
N ALA A 94 -6.43 6.12 -0.64
CA ALA A 94 -7.20 5.44 -1.67
C ALA A 94 -7.13 6.16 -3.03
N ILE A 95 -7.48 5.46 -4.11
CA ILE A 95 -7.49 5.98 -5.47
C ILE A 95 -8.92 6.00 -6.00
N LEU A 96 -9.51 7.19 -6.18
CA LEU A 96 -10.85 7.39 -6.71
C LEU A 96 -10.84 8.01 -8.12
N THR A 97 -9.66 8.20 -8.72
CA THR A 97 -9.49 8.92 -9.99
C THR A 97 -10.47 8.46 -11.08
N GLN A 98 -11.04 9.43 -11.81
CA GLN A 98 -12.00 9.20 -12.90
C GLN A 98 -13.29 8.47 -12.47
N GLY A 99 -13.57 8.38 -11.16
CA GLY A 99 -14.78 7.80 -10.62
C GLY A 99 -15.99 8.73 -10.65
N ALA A 100 -17.17 8.20 -10.33
CA ALA A 100 -18.38 8.97 -10.16
C ALA A 100 -19.11 8.56 -8.89
N PHE A 101 -19.15 9.46 -7.90
CA PHE A 101 -19.76 9.27 -6.59
C PHE A 101 -20.81 10.34 -6.28
N PRO A 102 -21.76 10.59 -7.23
CA PRO A 102 -22.79 11.59 -6.99
C PRO A 102 -23.71 11.17 -5.84
N GLU A 103 -24.05 12.15 -4.99
CA GLU A 103 -24.93 11.93 -3.83
C GLU A 103 -24.37 10.90 -2.81
N ALA A 104 -23.07 10.56 -2.85
CA ALA A 104 -22.47 9.62 -1.90
C ALA A 104 -22.30 10.27 -0.53
N ASP A 105 -22.36 9.45 0.51
CA ASP A 105 -22.20 9.83 1.91
C ASP A 105 -20.76 9.57 2.37
N PHE A 106 -19.98 10.64 2.57
CA PHE A 106 -18.61 10.59 3.11
C PHE A 106 -18.53 11.24 4.51
N ARG A 107 -19.63 11.36 5.22
CA ARG A 107 -19.64 12.02 6.54
C ARG A 107 -18.67 11.37 7.50
N GLY A 108 -17.77 12.19 8.06
CA GLY A 108 -16.76 11.74 9.02
C GLY A 108 -15.75 10.74 8.46
N ALA A 109 -15.69 10.53 7.14
CA ALA A 109 -14.71 9.66 6.52
C ALA A 109 -13.28 10.25 6.58
N ASP A 110 -12.28 9.42 6.68
CA ASP A 110 -10.87 9.79 6.49
C ASP A 110 -10.50 9.59 5.01
N LEU A 111 -10.33 10.71 4.31
CA LEU A 111 -9.91 10.80 2.91
C LEU A 111 -8.49 11.36 2.79
N GLY A 112 -7.68 11.32 3.85
CA GLY A 112 -6.31 11.83 3.82
C GLY A 112 -5.49 11.25 2.66
N ASP A 113 -4.76 12.11 1.94
CA ASP A 113 -3.86 11.75 0.82
C ASP A 113 -4.53 10.98 -0.33
N VAL A 114 -5.85 11.05 -0.48
CA VAL A 114 -6.61 10.39 -1.55
C VAL A 114 -6.30 11.04 -2.90
N LEU A 115 -6.11 10.22 -3.94
CA LEU A 115 -6.08 10.65 -5.32
C LEU A 115 -7.52 10.63 -5.89
N MET A 116 -8.07 11.81 -6.16
CA MET A 116 -9.45 11.95 -6.65
C MET A 116 -9.56 12.90 -7.86
N ASP A 117 -8.59 12.83 -8.77
CA ASP A 117 -8.60 13.64 -10.00
C ASP A 117 -9.76 13.23 -10.93
N LYS A 118 -10.45 14.21 -11.50
CA LYS A 118 -11.54 14.02 -12.47
C LYS A 118 -12.68 13.16 -11.93
N VAL A 119 -13.01 13.31 -10.67
CA VAL A 119 -14.12 12.60 -10.00
C VAL A 119 -15.36 13.49 -9.96
N ASP A 120 -16.52 12.87 -10.16
CA ASP A 120 -17.82 13.52 -9.94
C ASP A 120 -18.31 13.26 -8.50
N PHE A 121 -18.27 14.29 -7.66
CA PHE A 121 -18.82 14.31 -6.29
C PHE A 121 -20.06 15.18 -6.19
N SER A 122 -20.82 15.35 -7.27
CA SER A 122 -21.99 16.22 -7.26
C SER A 122 -23.01 15.78 -6.20
N GLY A 123 -23.34 16.70 -5.29
CA GLY A 123 -24.28 16.45 -4.20
C GLY A 123 -23.79 15.52 -3.10
N ALA A 124 -22.53 15.14 -3.07
CA ALA A 124 -21.95 14.29 -2.02
C ALA A 124 -21.87 15.05 -0.67
N ASP A 125 -21.99 14.32 0.43
CA ASP A 125 -21.91 14.86 1.80
C ASP A 125 -20.57 14.53 2.44
N PHE A 126 -19.74 15.55 2.64
CA PHE A 126 -18.43 15.50 3.33
C PHE A 126 -18.48 16.10 4.74
N THR A 127 -19.66 16.20 5.36
CA THR A 127 -19.76 16.77 6.70
C THR A 127 -18.82 16.08 7.69
N GLY A 128 -17.91 16.83 8.30
CA GLY A 128 -16.93 16.32 9.26
C GLY A 128 -15.84 15.43 8.67
N ALA A 129 -15.76 15.27 7.35
CA ALA A 129 -14.73 14.45 6.69
C ALA A 129 -13.34 15.11 6.78
N VAL A 130 -12.29 14.29 6.72
CA VAL A 130 -10.89 14.71 6.66
C VAL A 130 -10.39 14.54 5.23
N LEU A 131 -10.14 15.65 4.51
CA LEU A 131 -9.66 15.68 3.12
C LEU A 131 -8.25 16.32 3.05
N ARG A 132 -7.40 16.02 4.03
CA ARG A 132 -6.05 16.57 4.08
C ARG A 132 -5.18 16.01 2.98
N GLY A 133 -4.44 16.89 2.29
CA GLY A 133 -3.49 16.45 1.25
C GLY A 133 -4.12 15.82 0.01
N VAL A 134 -5.45 15.84 -0.15
CA VAL A 134 -6.10 15.26 -1.33
C VAL A 134 -5.68 15.96 -2.61
N ILE A 135 -5.61 15.22 -3.70
CA ILE A 135 -5.41 15.75 -5.05
C ILE A 135 -6.71 15.57 -5.84
N ALA A 136 -7.40 16.68 -6.14
CA ALA A 136 -8.74 16.69 -6.74
C ALA A 136 -8.85 17.56 -8.01
N SER A 137 -7.78 17.60 -8.81
CA SER A 137 -7.76 18.39 -10.04
C SER A 137 -8.78 17.88 -11.07
N GLY A 138 -9.58 18.78 -11.62
CA GLY A 138 -10.62 18.45 -12.59
C GLY A 138 -11.83 17.72 -12.01
N SER A 139 -11.96 17.66 -10.69
CA SER A 139 -13.11 17.03 -10.03
C SER A 139 -14.24 18.05 -9.84
N SER A 140 -15.46 17.55 -9.73
CA SER A 140 -16.64 18.38 -9.49
C SER A 140 -17.20 18.18 -8.09
N PHE A 141 -17.30 19.24 -7.32
CA PHE A 141 -17.96 19.28 -6.01
C PHE A 141 -19.28 20.07 -6.09
N SER A 142 -19.94 20.05 -7.24
CA SER A 142 -21.20 20.82 -7.43
C SER A 142 -22.29 20.39 -6.45
N GLY A 143 -22.72 21.31 -5.57
CA GLY A 143 -23.74 21.01 -4.55
C GLY A 143 -23.28 20.09 -3.44
N ALA A 144 -21.98 19.82 -3.31
CA ALA A 144 -21.45 19.04 -2.20
C ALA A 144 -21.56 19.81 -0.87
N ILE A 145 -21.81 19.10 0.22
CA ILE A 145 -21.86 19.61 1.59
C ILE A 145 -20.50 19.42 2.25
N VAL A 146 -19.91 20.49 2.79
CA VAL A 146 -18.55 20.47 3.37
C VAL A 146 -18.51 21.09 4.78
N THR A 147 -19.63 21.10 5.48
CA THR A 147 -19.68 21.59 6.88
C THR A 147 -18.72 20.76 7.74
N ASP A 148 -17.94 21.43 8.59
CA ASP A 148 -16.98 20.78 9.50
C ASP A 148 -15.90 19.93 8.80
N ALA A 149 -15.70 20.04 7.48
CA ALA A 149 -14.68 19.30 6.76
C ALA A 149 -13.28 19.94 6.88
N ASP A 150 -12.22 19.14 6.83
CA ASP A 150 -10.83 19.60 6.84
C ASP A 150 -10.18 19.42 5.47
N PHE A 151 -9.86 20.52 4.79
CA PHE A 151 -9.18 20.57 3.48
C PHE A 151 -7.72 21.05 3.59
N THR A 152 -7.09 20.90 4.75
CA THR A 152 -5.71 21.34 4.93
C THR A 152 -4.81 20.67 3.87
N ASP A 153 -4.00 21.48 3.16
CA ASP A 153 -3.09 21.05 2.10
C ASP A 153 -3.76 20.36 0.89
N ALA A 154 -5.09 20.45 0.75
CA ALA A 154 -5.81 19.91 -0.40
C ALA A 154 -5.52 20.71 -1.69
N LEU A 155 -5.32 20.00 -2.79
CA LEU A 155 -5.14 20.58 -4.13
C LEU A 155 -6.46 20.53 -4.90
N LEU A 156 -7.17 21.67 -4.93
CA LEU A 156 -8.45 21.88 -5.61
C LEU A 156 -8.29 22.89 -6.75
N ASP A 157 -9.14 22.79 -7.77
CA ASP A 157 -9.26 23.85 -8.76
C ASP A 157 -9.88 25.11 -8.15
N ARG A 158 -9.40 26.28 -8.59
CA ARG A 158 -9.87 27.57 -8.05
C ARG A 158 -11.37 27.80 -8.19
N VAL A 159 -12.01 27.17 -9.18
CA VAL A 159 -13.44 27.31 -9.40
C VAL A 159 -14.20 26.58 -8.31
N ASP A 160 -13.81 25.33 -8.04
CA ASP A 160 -14.43 24.50 -7.00
C ASP A 160 -14.14 25.03 -5.61
N GLN A 161 -12.88 25.42 -5.32
CA GLN A 161 -12.52 26.06 -4.06
C GLN A 161 -13.41 27.26 -3.76
N ARG A 162 -13.61 28.17 -4.73
CA ARG A 162 -14.50 29.33 -4.55
C ARG A 162 -15.97 28.96 -4.37
N ALA A 163 -16.40 27.88 -5.04
CA ALA A 163 -17.77 27.37 -4.87
C ALA A 163 -17.98 26.81 -3.46
N LEU A 164 -17.06 25.99 -3.00
CA LEU A 164 -17.06 25.40 -1.66
C LEU A 164 -16.97 26.47 -0.56
N CYS A 165 -16.17 27.51 -0.75
CA CYS A 165 -16.06 28.62 0.20
C CYS A 165 -17.39 29.36 0.47
N ARG A 166 -18.38 29.24 -0.39
CA ARG A 166 -19.71 29.85 -0.13
C ARG A 166 -20.52 29.10 0.91
N GLU A 167 -20.33 27.78 0.96
CA GLU A 167 -21.06 26.85 1.81
C GLU A 167 -20.24 26.39 3.03
N ALA A 168 -18.92 26.55 2.98
CA ALA A 168 -17.98 26.11 4.00
C ALA A 168 -18.25 26.81 5.36
N SER A 169 -18.38 26.01 6.40
CA SER A 169 -18.58 26.48 7.78
C SER A 169 -18.15 25.41 8.79
N GLY A 170 -17.89 25.84 10.01
CA GLY A 170 -17.64 24.96 11.14
C GLY A 170 -16.18 24.56 11.33
N THR A 171 -15.97 23.59 12.21
CA THR A 171 -14.65 23.11 12.64
C THR A 171 -14.65 21.60 12.68
N ASN A 172 -13.67 20.97 12.04
CA ASN A 172 -13.58 19.53 11.99
C ASN A 172 -13.44 18.92 13.40
N PRO A 173 -14.30 17.98 13.77
CA PRO A 173 -14.32 17.43 15.14
C PRO A 173 -13.11 16.53 15.48
N VAL A 174 -12.41 16.04 14.46
CA VAL A 174 -11.25 15.14 14.61
C VAL A 174 -9.94 15.94 14.63
N THR A 175 -9.77 16.86 13.66
CA THR A 175 -8.50 17.57 13.46
C THR A 175 -8.48 18.95 14.13
N GLY A 176 -9.65 19.51 14.46
CA GLY A 176 -9.78 20.88 14.98
C GLY A 176 -9.57 21.99 13.93
N ALA A 177 -9.44 21.62 12.65
CA ALA A 177 -9.26 22.59 11.57
C ALA A 177 -10.57 23.35 11.28
N ASP A 178 -10.51 24.68 11.16
CA ASP A 178 -11.61 25.46 10.63
C ASP A 178 -11.77 25.21 9.13
N THR A 179 -12.98 24.86 8.70
CA THR A 179 -13.26 24.47 7.32
C THR A 179 -12.92 25.58 6.32
N ARG A 180 -13.27 26.83 6.61
CA ARG A 180 -12.99 27.95 5.71
C ARG A 180 -11.49 28.24 5.61
N LEU A 181 -10.79 28.20 6.75
CA LEU A 181 -9.34 28.42 6.77
C LEU A 181 -8.60 27.31 6.04
N SER A 182 -8.98 26.05 6.24
CA SER A 182 -8.36 24.90 5.57
C SER A 182 -8.56 24.92 4.05
N LEU A 183 -9.69 25.44 3.57
CA LEU A 183 -9.97 25.70 2.15
C LEU A 183 -9.23 26.93 1.60
N GLY A 184 -8.61 27.75 2.43
CA GLY A 184 -8.00 29.01 2.00
C GLY A 184 -9.03 30.04 1.53
N CYS A 185 -10.22 30.06 2.13
CA CYS A 185 -11.27 31.03 1.81
C CYS A 185 -10.88 32.45 2.24
N PRO A 186 -11.23 33.47 1.46
CA PRO A 186 -11.02 34.89 1.84
C PRO A 186 -11.92 35.33 3.00
#